data_eb66341761c3526c0d2e13978c2b3fb4
#
_entry.id   eb66341761c3526c0d2e13978c2b3fb4
#
_cell.length_a   1.000
_cell.length_b   1.000
_cell.length_c   1.000
_cell.angle_alpha   90.00
_cell.angle_beta   90.00
_cell.angle_gamma   90.00
#
_symmetry.space_group_name_H-M   'P 1'
#
loop_
_entity.id
_entity.type
_entity.pdbx_description
1 polymer ?
#
loop_
_entity_poly.entity_id
_entity_poly.type
_entity_poly.pdbx_seq_one_letter_code
_entity_poly.pdbx_strand_id
1 'polypeptide(L)'
;MAGKMLYPELFKALERVRWSLDHDVPWASFDASKLSDEQALTIKMNAITEWAALPATEMFLRDNRNDSDFCAFMSVWFFEEQKHALTLIEYLKRFRPDMVPTEAELHAVRFEFDPAPPLETLMMHFCGEIRLNHWYRCAAEWHTEPVIKKIYDLISRDEARHGGAYLRYMKKALNGGGDEVKAAFAKIGLLMASAHRSKQPLHPTNLHVNQSLFPQDTVQSKLPDPVWLEHWLDNQIRFDRGWEKKVVDMILLNLTKLFGRPIKTLQELNRFRRELRTSAAAAAT
;
A
#
# COMPACT_ATOMS: atom_id res chain seq x y z
N MET A 1 -21.20 -20.74 -14.04
CA MET A 1 -21.89 -19.43 -13.94
C MET A 1 -20.82 -18.38 -13.71
N ALA A 2 -20.71 -17.35 -14.56
CA ALA A 2 -19.81 -16.24 -14.32
C ALA A 2 -20.23 -15.56 -12.98
N GLY A 3 -19.32 -15.46 -12.03
CA GLY A 3 -19.60 -14.83 -10.74
C GLY A 3 -19.99 -13.36 -10.93
N LYS A 4 -20.80 -12.83 -10.02
CA LYS A 4 -21.19 -11.40 -10.02
C LYS A 4 -19.95 -10.50 -10.08
N MET A 5 -19.92 -9.55 -11.00
CA MET A 5 -18.88 -8.52 -11.05
C MET A 5 -18.93 -7.63 -9.81
N LEU A 6 -17.77 -7.32 -9.26
CA LEU A 6 -17.62 -6.43 -8.11
C LEU A 6 -17.39 -4.97 -8.51
N TYR A 7 -16.75 -4.74 -9.65
CA TYR A 7 -16.38 -3.40 -10.12
C TYR A 7 -17.55 -2.40 -10.16
N PRO A 8 -18.74 -2.72 -10.72
CA PRO A 8 -19.82 -1.73 -10.80
C PRO A 8 -20.31 -1.24 -9.43
N GLU A 9 -20.24 -2.12 -8.43
CA GLU A 9 -20.63 -1.77 -7.06
C GLU A 9 -19.55 -0.94 -6.36
N LEU A 10 -18.26 -1.32 -6.56
CA LEU A 10 -17.11 -0.59 -6.03
C LEU A 10 -17.04 0.82 -6.63
N PHE A 11 -17.24 0.95 -7.94
CA PHE A 11 -17.29 2.25 -8.61
C PHE A 11 -18.36 3.17 -8.02
N LYS A 12 -19.61 2.65 -7.89
CA LYS A 12 -20.70 3.42 -7.30
C LYS A 12 -20.48 3.78 -5.83
N ALA A 13 -19.76 2.93 -5.09
CA ALA A 13 -19.40 3.23 -3.72
C ALA A 13 -18.39 4.38 -3.64
N LEU A 14 -17.39 4.38 -4.54
CA LEU A 14 -16.41 5.45 -4.67
C LEU A 14 -17.07 6.79 -5.01
N GLU A 15 -17.91 6.83 -6.03
CA GLU A 15 -18.58 8.07 -6.47
C GLU A 15 -19.30 8.81 -5.34
N ARG A 16 -19.77 8.08 -4.31
CA ARG A 16 -20.45 8.66 -3.15
C ARG A 16 -19.55 9.29 -2.11
N VAL A 17 -18.27 8.94 -2.11
CA VAL A 17 -17.32 9.34 -1.04
C VAL A 17 -16.04 9.98 -1.57
N ARG A 18 -15.93 10.13 -2.89
CA ARG A 18 -14.78 10.74 -3.54
C ARG A 18 -14.60 12.19 -3.10
N TRP A 19 -13.41 12.49 -2.64
CA TRP A 19 -13.02 13.85 -2.28
C TRP A 19 -12.35 14.58 -3.45
N SER A 20 -12.35 15.91 -3.39
CA SER A 20 -11.78 16.80 -4.39
C SER A 20 -10.65 17.63 -3.79
N LEU A 21 -9.57 17.84 -4.56
CA LEU A 21 -8.46 18.71 -4.16
C LEU A 21 -8.93 20.14 -3.90
N ASP A 22 -9.88 20.64 -4.70
CA ASP A 22 -10.30 22.04 -4.66
C ASP A 22 -11.29 22.33 -3.52
N HIS A 23 -12.08 21.32 -3.09
CA HIS A 23 -13.17 21.55 -2.17
C HIS A 23 -12.95 20.94 -0.78
N ASP A 24 -12.25 19.80 -0.70
CA ASP A 24 -12.13 19.05 0.55
C ASP A 24 -10.78 19.27 1.26
N VAL A 25 -9.80 19.88 0.58
CA VAL A 25 -8.50 20.25 1.16
C VAL A 25 -8.54 21.72 1.59
N PRO A 26 -8.32 22.04 2.87
CA PRO A 26 -8.43 23.40 3.40
C PRO A 26 -7.17 24.24 3.12
N TRP A 27 -6.85 24.50 1.86
CA TRP A 27 -5.64 25.20 1.43
C TRP A 27 -5.37 26.52 2.14
N ALA A 28 -6.42 27.26 2.45
CA ALA A 28 -6.33 28.54 3.14
C ALA A 28 -5.93 28.44 4.62
N SER A 29 -5.92 27.23 5.19
CA SER A 29 -5.60 26.99 6.60
C SER A 29 -4.13 26.68 6.84
N PHE A 30 -3.25 26.85 5.83
CA PHE A 30 -1.83 26.57 5.95
C PHE A 30 -1.16 27.43 7.03
N ASP A 31 -0.33 26.79 7.83
CA ASP A 31 0.45 27.40 8.91
C ASP A 31 1.92 26.98 8.82
N ALA A 32 2.76 27.83 8.25
CA ALA A 32 4.17 27.57 8.05
C ALA A 32 4.93 27.29 9.35
N SER A 33 4.47 27.80 10.50
CA SER A 33 5.11 27.57 11.80
C SER A 33 4.99 26.13 12.30
N LYS A 34 4.12 25.33 11.67
CA LYS A 34 3.82 23.93 12.01
C LYS A 34 4.39 22.91 11.04
N LEU A 35 5.25 23.33 10.12
CA LEU A 35 5.86 22.46 9.12
C LEU A 35 7.38 22.55 9.20
N SER A 36 8.05 21.50 9.64
CA SER A 36 9.51 21.41 9.63
C SER A 36 10.04 20.96 8.25
N ASP A 37 11.34 21.17 8.02
CA ASP A 37 12.02 20.68 6.82
C ASP A 37 11.97 19.16 6.70
N GLU A 38 12.08 18.45 7.81
CA GLU A 38 11.96 17.00 7.87
C GLU A 38 10.57 16.52 7.46
N GLN A 39 9.53 17.23 7.93
CA GLN A 39 8.15 16.94 7.54
C GLN A 39 7.93 17.22 6.05
N ALA A 40 8.47 18.31 5.52
CA ALA A 40 8.38 18.63 4.10
C ALA A 40 9.10 17.58 3.22
N LEU A 41 10.27 17.11 3.65
CA LEU A 41 11.00 16.02 2.97
C LEU A 41 10.17 14.72 3.00
N THR A 42 9.54 14.39 4.11
CA THR A 42 8.63 13.24 4.22
C THR A 42 7.48 13.34 3.22
N ILE A 43 6.87 14.51 3.09
CA ILE A 43 5.80 14.75 2.11
C ILE A 43 6.30 14.53 0.68
N LYS A 44 7.50 15.05 0.35
CA LYS A 44 8.14 14.82 -0.96
C LYS A 44 8.30 13.33 -1.24
N MET A 45 8.82 12.60 -0.26
CA MET A 45 9.04 11.16 -0.40
C MET A 45 7.74 10.39 -0.59
N ASN A 46 6.68 10.77 0.12
CA ASN A 46 5.36 10.17 -0.07
C ASN A 46 4.82 10.45 -1.46
N ALA A 47 4.94 11.68 -1.97
CA ALA A 47 4.52 12.02 -3.31
C ALA A 47 5.20 11.14 -4.37
N ILE A 48 6.49 10.86 -4.21
CA ILE A 48 7.25 9.98 -5.11
C ILE A 48 6.82 8.51 -4.92
N THR A 49 6.55 8.07 -3.68
CA THR A 49 6.05 6.71 -3.40
C THR A 49 4.69 6.48 -4.04
N GLU A 50 3.77 7.42 -3.92
CA GLU A 50 2.44 7.37 -4.56
C GLU A 50 2.53 7.38 -6.09
N TRP A 51 3.56 8.03 -6.66
CA TRP A 51 3.81 8.00 -8.10
C TRP A 51 4.11 6.60 -8.63
N ALA A 52 4.56 5.68 -7.76
CA ALA A 52 4.79 4.28 -8.08
C ALA A 52 3.50 3.50 -8.42
N ALA A 53 2.33 4.08 -8.23
CA ALA A 53 1.06 3.49 -8.67
C ALA A 53 1.02 3.21 -10.18
N LEU A 54 1.76 3.97 -11.01
CA LEU A 54 1.83 3.73 -12.45
C LEU A 54 2.43 2.35 -12.78
N PRO A 55 3.70 2.04 -12.43
CA PRO A 55 4.26 0.71 -12.69
C PRO A 55 3.53 -0.40 -11.92
N ALA A 56 2.96 -0.12 -10.75
CA ALA A 56 2.11 -1.07 -10.04
C ALA A 56 0.84 -1.42 -10.84
N THR A 57 0.19 -0.42 -11.45
CA THR A 57 -0.98 -0.66 -12.32
C THR A 57 -0.64 -1.52 -13.52
N GLU A 58 0.49 -1.26 -14.19
CA GLU A 58 0.98 -2.06 -15.31
C GLU A 58 1.13 -3.53 -14.90
N MET A 59 1.74 -3.79 -13.74
CA MET A 59 1.89 -5.13 -13.17
C MET A 59 0.54 -5.78 -12.86
N PHE A 60 -0.38 -5.07 -12.22
CA PHE A 60 -1.72 -5.58 -11.90
C PHE A 60 -2.49 -6.00 -13.16
N LEU A 61 -2.51 -5.13 -14.16
CA LEU A 61 -3.21 -5.41 -15.42
C LEU A 61 -2.59 -6.60 -16.16
N ARG A 62 -1.26 -6.70 -16.18
CA ARG A 62 -0.53 -7.82 -16.76
C ARG A 62 -0.88 -9.15 -16.08
N ASP A 63 -0.76 -9.17 -14.74
CA ASP A 63 -0.90 -10.41 -13.96
C ASP A 63 -2.36 -10.88 -13.90
N ASN A 64 -3.32 -9.94 -14.00
CA ASN A 64 -4.76 -10.23 -13.89
C ASN A 64 -5.52 -10.05 -15.22
N ARG A 65 -4.86 -10.00 -16.36
CA ARG A 65 -5.48 -9.71 -17.67
C ARG A 65 -6.68 -10.59 -18.07
N ASN A 66 -6.82 -11.75 -17.43
CA ASN A 66 -7.94 -12.68 -17.66
C ASN A 66 -9.13 -12.41 -16.73
N ASP A 67 -9.02 -11.51 -15.75
CA ASP A 67 -10.13 -11.05 -14.90
C ASP A 67 -10.51 -9.61 -15.26
N SER A 68 -11.45 -9.46 -16.19
CA SER A 68 -11.92 -8.16 -16.66
C SER A 68 -12.60 -7.34 -15.55
N ASP A 69 -13.20 -7.99 -14.56
CA ASP A 69 -13.81 -7.34 -13.41
C ASP A 69 -12.75 -6.67 -12.53
N PHE A 70 -11.67 -7.38 -12.21
CA PHE A 70 -10.56 -6.84 -11.47
C PHE A 70 -9.81 -5.76 -12.28
N CYS A 71 -9.53 -6.02 -13.57
CA CYS A 71 -8.88 -5.01 -14.43
C CYS A 71 -9.70 -3.71 -14.52
N ALA A 72 -11.03 -3.79 -14.59
CA ALA A 72 -11.89 -2.62 -14.56
C ALA A 72 -11.81 -1.87 -13.22
N PHE A 73 -11.71 -2.57 -12.09
CA PHE A 73 -11.50 -1.96 -10.77
C PHE A 73 -10.18 -1.19 -10.71
N MET A 74 -9.13 -1.64 -11.40
CA MET A 74 -7.84 -0.95 -11.42
C MET A 74 -7.93 0.48 -11.98
N SER A 75 -8.93 0.80 -12.81
CA SER A 75 -9.15 2.18 -13.28
C SER A 75 -9.57 3.12 -12.13
N VAL A 76 -10.31 2.61 -11.15
CA VAL A 76 -10.72 3.34 -9.94
C VAL A 76 -9.53 3.50 -9.00
N TRP A 77 -8.85 2.40 -8.71
CA TRP A 77 -7.68 2.38 -7.84
C TRP A 77 -6.60 3.33 -8.35
N PHE A 78 -6.20 3.19 -9.61
CA PHE A 78 -5.16 4.03 -10.21
C PHE A 78 -5.51 5.52 -10.21
N PHE A 79 -6.78 5.87 -10.46
CA PHE A 79 -7.23 7.25 -10.37
C PHE A 79 -7.05 7.83 -8.95
N GLU A 80 -7.37 7.06 -7.91
CA GLU A 80 -7.22 7.52 -6.53
C GLU A 80 -5.76 7.62 -6.12
N GLU A 81 -4.92 6.65 -6.47
CA GLU A 81 -3.47 6.69 -6.22
C GLU A 81 -2.80 7.89 -6.88
N GLN A 82 -3.12 8.16 -8.15
CA GLN A 82 -2.58 9.34 -8.84
C GLN A 82 -3.07 10.65 -8.22
N LYS A 83 -4.27 10.67 -7.67
CA LYS A 83 -4.77 11.82 -6.91
C LYS A 83 -4.00 12.03 -5.61
N HIS A 84 -3.58 10.96 -4.92
CA HIS A 84 -2.71 11.05 -3.74
C HIS A 84 -1.39 11.74 -4.08
N ALA A 85 -0.66 11.23 -5.08
CA ALA A 85 0.58 11.82 -5.56
C ALA A 85 0.39 13.29 -5.96
N LEU A 86 -0.61 13.58 -6.79
CA LEU A 86 -0.90 14.92 -7.28
C LEU A 86 -1.19 15.90 -6.13
N THR A 87 -1.95 15.47 -5.11
CA THR A 87 -2.31 16.33 -3.98
C THR A 87 -1.09 16.68 -3.13
N LEU A 88 -0.20 15.71 -2.89
CA LEU A 88 1.05 15.95 -2.17
C LEU A 88 2.00 16.87 -2.95
N ILE A 89 2.09 16.68 -4.26
CA ILE A 89 2.87 17.56 -5.14
C ILE A 89 2.27 18.99 -5.13
N GLU A 90 0.95 19.12 -5.20
CA GLU A 90 0.28 20.42 -5.17
C GLU A 90 0.49 21.13 -3.82
N TYR A 91 0.47 20.39 -2.70
CA TYR A 91 0.82 20.92 -1.39
C TYR A 91 2.25 21.49 -1.39
N LEU A 92 3.22 20.73 -1.90
CA LEU A 92 4.61 21.20 -1.97
C LEU A 92 4.76 22.41 -2.90
N LYS A 93 4.11 22.41 -4.07
CA LYS A 93 4.14 23.57 -4.98
C LYS A 93 3.65 24.86 -4.32
N ARG A 94 2.64 24.77 -3.50
CA ARG A 94 2.05 25.93 -2.81
C ARG A 94 2.88 26.43 -1.64
N PHE A 95 3.46 25.51 -0.87
CA PHE A 95 3.98 25.85 0.45
C PHE A 95 5.48 25.56 0.64
N ARG A 96 6.03 24.66 -0.15
CA ARG A 96 7.44 24.25 -0.11
C ARG A 96 7.97 23.97 -1.53
N PRO A 97 8.03 25.00 -2.40
CA PRO A 97 8.47 24.84 -3.78
C PRO A 97 9.89 24.29 -3.92
N ASP A 98 10.73 24.46 -2.90
CA ASP A 98 12.06 23.88 -2.77
C ASP A 98 12.07 22.35 -2.62
N MET A 99 10.95 21.75 -2.21
CA MET A 99 10.76 20.31 -1.96
C MET A 99 9.90 19.62 -3.02
N VAL A 100 9.51 20.30 -4.09
CA VAL A 100 8.73 19.67 -5.17
C VAL A 100 9.57 18.59 -5.85
N PRO A 101 9.05 17.37 -6.04
CA PRO A 101 9.74 16.34 -6.82
C PRO A 101 10.05 16.85 -8.23
N THR A 102 11.26 16.61 -8.69
CA THR A 102 11.66 16.91 -10.07
C THR A 102 11.05 15.89 -11.03
N GLU A 103 10.94 16.26 -12.30
CA GLU A 103 10.50 15.33 -13.33
C GLU A 103 11.42 14.09 -13.42
N ALA A 104 12.72 14.28 -13.22
CA ALA A 104 13.68 13.18 -13.20
C ALA A 104 13.45 12.22 -12.03
N GLU A 105 13.12 12.72 -10.83
CA GLU A 105 12.78 11.88 -9.67
C GLU A 105 11.49 11.09 -9.93
N LEU A 106 10.48 11.69 -10.54
CA LEU A 106 9.23 10.99 -10.87
C LEU A 106 9.44 9.97 -12.00
N HIS A 107 10.24 10.29 -13.03
CA HIS A 107 10.57 9.36 -14.12
C HIS A 107 11.42 8.18 -13.65
N ALA A 108 12.24 8.36 -12.62
CA ALA A 108 13.04 7.29 -12.03
C ALA A 108 12.16 6.21 -11.34
N VAL A 109 10.92 6.53 -11.00
CA VAL A 109 9.97 5.56 -10.41
C VAL A 109 9.43 4.66 -11.53
N ARG A 110 10.29 3.79 -12.02
CA ARG A 110 10.00 2.76 -13.02
C ARG A 110 10.59 1.45 -12.55
N PHE A 111 9.79 0.43 -12.53
CA PHE A 111 10.24 -0.91 -12.19
C PHE A 111 9.46 -1.94 -13.00
N GLU A 112 10.14 -3.01 -13.32
CA GLU A 112 9.53 -4.19 -13.90
C GLU A 112 9.71 -5.36 -12.94
N PHE A 113 8.65 -6.12 -12.78
CA PHE A 113 8.69 -7.37 -12.01
C PHE A 113 8.37 -8.53 -12.90
N ASP A 114 8.95 -9.67 -12.57
CA ASP A 114 8.55 -10.93 -13.18
C ASP A 114 7.04 -11.15 -12.98
N PRO A 115 6.35 -11.74 -13.96
CA PRO A 115 4.95 -12.11 -13.82
C PRO A 115 4.72 -12.99 -12.58
N ALA A 116 3.74 -12.61 -11.78
CA ALA A 116 3.35 -13.36 -10.59
C ALA A 116 1.94 -13.94 -10.72
N PRO A 117 1.62 -15.03 -10.02
CA PRO A 117 0.27 -15.56 -9.96
C PRO A 117 -0.71 -14.48 -9.44
N PRO A 118 -1.88 -14.30 -10.08
CA PRO A 118 -2.85 -13.26 -9.68
C PRO A 118 -3.23 -13.26 -8.21
N LEU A 119 -3.34 -14.43 -7.59
CA LEU A 119 -3.67 -14.55 -6.15
C LEU A 119 -2.53 -14.04 -5.25
N GLU A 120 -1.28 -14.23 -5.66
CA GLU A 120 -0.12 -13.75 -4.90
C GLU A 120 -0.03 -12.22 -4.99
N THR A 121 -0.20 -11.66 -6.19
CA THR A 121 -0.26 -10.21 -6.42
C THR A 121 -1.40 -9.57 -5.63
N LEU A 122 -2.60 -10.15 -5.67
CA LEU A 122 -3.77 -9.66 -4.94
C LEU A 122 -3.53 -9.61 -3.42
N MET A 123 -2.97 -10.68 -2.84
CA MET A 123 -2.68 -10.73 -1.40
C MET A 123 -1.55 -9.78 -1.00
N MET A 124 -0.53 -9.61 -1.85
CA MET A 124 0.58 -8.71 -1.59
C MET A 124 0.09 -7.26 -1.47
N HIS A 125 -0.70 -6.80 -2.43
CA HIS A 125 -1.24 -5.45 -2.42
C HIS A 125 -2.25 -5.23 -1.30
N PHE A 126 -3.10 -6.22 -1.01
CA PHE A 126 -3.95 -6.15 0.17
C PHE A 126 -3.15 -5.87 1.46
N CYS A 127 -2.01 -6.52 1.65
CA CYS A 127 -1.13 -6.24 2.79
C CYS A 127 -0.49 -4.85 2.69
N GLY A 128 -0.17 -4.39 1.49
CA GLY A 128 0.32 -3.04 1.21
C GLY A 128 -0.68 -1.98 1.68
N GLU A 129 -1.94 -2.10 1.25
CA GLU A 129 -3.01 -1.15 1.62
C GLU A 129 -3.25 -1.08 3.13
N ILE A 130 -3.21 -2.23 3.83
CA ILE A 130 -3.30 -2.23 5.30
C ILE A 130 -2.16 -1.45 5.92
N ARG A 131 -0.95 -1.62 5.39
CA ARG A 131 0.26 -0.94 5.86
C ARG A 131 0.17 0.55 5.59
N LEU A 132 -0.19 0.95 4.37
CA LEU A 132 -0.33 2.35 3.95
C LEU A 132 -1.45 3.06 4.72
N ASN A 133 -2.62 2.43 4.87
CA ASN A 133 -3.69 2.98 5.71
C ASN A 133 -3.19 3.33 7.12
N HIS A 134 -2.48 2.38 7.76
CA HIS A 134 -1.96 2.63 9.11
C HIS A 134 -0.88 3.69 9.13
N TRP A 135 -0.02 3.70 8.12
CA TRP A 135 1.04 4.67 7.97
C TRP A 135 0.49 6.10 7.82
N TYR A 136 -0.46 6.31 6.91
CA TYR A 136 -1.08 7.63 6.69
C TYR A 136 -1.91 8.11 7.88
N ARG A 137 -2.49 7.20 8.65
CA ARG A 137 -3.13 7.57 9.92
C ARG A 137 -2.10 8.09 10.93
N CYS A 138 -0.98 7.42 11.08
CA CYS A 138 0.11 7.88 11.95
C CYS A 138 0.69 9.21 11.44
N ALA A 139 0.86 9.36 10.13
CA ALA A 139 1.31 10.62 9.53
C ALA A 139 0.33 11.78 9.82
N ALA A 140 -0.97 11.55 9.69
CA ALA A 140 -1.99 12.54 10.03
C ALA A 140 -1.98 12.92 11.53
N GLU A 141 -1.64 11.98 12.41
CA GLU A 141 -1.50 12.26 13.85
C GLU A 141 -0.20 13.02 14.16
N TRP A 142 0.87 12.72 13.45
CA TRP A 142 2.19 13.35 13.64
C TRP A 142 2.22 14.80 13.15
N HIS A 143 1.55 15.10 12.05
CA HIS A 143 1.48 16.45 11.53
C HIS A 143 0.50 17.32 12.33
N THR A 144 0.96 18.50 12.74
CA THR A 144 0.11 19.54 13.38
C THR A 144 -0.31 20.59 12.38
N GLU A 145 0.31 20.67 11.20
CA GLU A 145 -0.06 21.57 10.11
C GLU A 145 -1.41 21.11 9.52
N PRO A 146 -2.46 21.97 9.52
CA PRO A 146 -3.83 21.52 9.29
C PRO A 146 -4.09 21.01 7.86
N VAL A 147 -3.41 21.55 6.85
CA VAL A 147 -3.64 21.17 5.45
C VAL A 147 -3.09 19.77 5.20
N ILE A 148 -1.83 19.53 5.53
CA ILE A 148 -1.21 18.20 5.32
C ILE A 148 -1.85 17.13 6.20
N LYS A 149 -2.21 17.48 7.43
CA LYS A 149 -2.96 16.57 8.31
C LYS A 149 -4.26 16.12 7.66
N LYS A 150 -5.00 17.05 7.04
CA LYS A 150 -6.24 16.74 6.34
C LYS A 150 -6.00 15.89 5.10
N ILE A 151 -4.95 16.18 4.33
CA ILE A 151 -4.57 15.37 3.16
C ILE A 151 -4.30 13.93 3.56
N TYR A 152 -3.48 13.69 4.59
CA TYR A 152 -3.18 12.33 5.06
C TYR A 152 -4.41 11.60 5.63
N ASP A 153 -5.33 12.30 6.28
CA ASP A 153 -6.61 11.72 6.71
C ASP A 153 -7.45 11.27 5.50
N LEU A 154 -7.49 12.06 4.43
CA LEU A 154 -8.21 11.72 3.21
C LEU A 154 -7.57 10.52 2.49
N ILE A 155 -6.25 10.51 2.30
CA ILE A 155 -5.50 9.40 1.71
C ILE A 155 -5.74 8.13 2.55
N SER A 156 -5.59 8.19 3.87
CA SER A 156 -5.79 7.02 4.72
C SER A 156 -7.17 6.35 4.57
N ARG A 157 -8.21 7.15 4.29
CA ARG A 157 -9.56 6.62 4.02
C ARG A 157 -9.66 5.93 2.68
N ASP A 158 -8.94 6.43 1.67
CA ASP A 158 -8.85 5.79 0.36
C ASP A 158 -8.16 4.43 0.49
N GLU A 159 -7.02 4.34 1.19
CA GLU A 159 -6.31 3.08 1.44
C GLU A 159 -7.17 2.05 2.18
N ALA A 160 -8.00 2.50 3.13
CA ALA A 160 -8.96 1.61 3.79
C ALA A 160 -10.00 1.05 2.81
N ARG A 161 -10.43 1.84 1.82
CA ARG A 161 -11.37 1.38 0.78
C ARG A 161 -10.70 0.43 -0.21
N HIS A 162 -9.45 0.73 -0.62
CA HIS A 162 -8.65 -0.14 -1.47
C HIS A 162 -8.47 -1.51 -0.81
N GLY A 163 -8.02 -1.55 0.44
CA GLY A 163 -7.91 -2.79 1.21
C GLY A 163 -9.24 -3.55 1.32
N GLY A 164 -10.35 -2.82 1.51
CA GLY A 164 -11.70 -3.39 1.53
C GLY A 164 -12.10 -3.99 0.18
N ALA A 165 -11.75 -3.34 -0.93
CA ALA A 165 -12.01 -3.84 -2.28
C ALA A 165 -11.19 -5.10 -2.57
N TYR A 166 -9.89 -5.10 -2.28
CA TYR A 166 -9.03 -6.28 -2.42
C TYR A 166 -9.56 -7.46 -1.59
N LEU A 167 -9.99 -7.22 -0.35
CA LEU A 167 -10.59 -8.27 0.48
C LEU A 167 -11.86 -8.88 -0.16
N ARG A 168 -12.64 -8.09 -0.89
CA ARG A 168 -13.82 -8.61 -1.64
C ARG A 168 -13.41 -9.48 -2.81
N TYR A 169 -12.37 -9.10 -3.58
CA TYR A 169 -11.79 -9.94 -4.62
C TYR A 169 -11.19 -11.23 -4.06
N MET A 170 -10.49 -11.15 -2.92
CA MET A 170 -9.98 -12.34 -2.22
C MET A 170 -11.10 -13.30 -1.80
N LYS A 171 -12.23 -12.78 -1.29
CA LYS A 171 -13.41 -13.58 -0.97
C LYS A 171 -14.02 -14.22 -2.22
N LYS A 172 -14.12 -13.47 -3.32
CA LYS A 172 -14.58 -14.00 -4.61
C LYS A 172 -13.70 -15.15 -5.09
N ALA A 173 -12.37 -15.00 -5.00
CA ALA A 173 -11.42 -16.06 -5.35
C ALA A 173 -11.57 -17.30 -4.47
N LEU A 174 -11.77 -17.15 -3.16
CA LEU A 174 -11.97 -18.27 -2.23
C LEU A 174 -13.23 -19.08 -2.54
N ASN A 175 -14.31 -18.42 -2.95
CA ASN A 175 -15.56 -19.09 -3.30
C ASN A 175 -15.42 -19.98 -4.55
N GLY A 176 -14.40 -19.74 -5.38
CA GLY A 176 -14.11 -20.54 -6.58
C GLY A 176 -12.95 -21.53 -6.46
N GLY A 177 -12.03 -21.37 -5.49
CA GLY A 177 -10.74 -22.03 -5.53
C GLY A 177 -10.33 -22.81 -4.26
N GLY A 178 -11.15 -22.84 -3.21
CA GLY A 178 -10.93 -23.74 -2.08
C GLY A 178 -9.59 -23.55 -1.33
N ASP A 179 -8.95 -24.67 -1.00
CA ASP A 179 -7.76 -24.69 -0.14
C ASP A 179 -6.48 -24.25 -0.85
N GLU A 180 -6.39 -24.35 -2.16
CA GLU A 180 -5.26 -23.81 -2.94
C GLU A 180 -5.19 -22.28 -2.84
N VAL A 181 -6.33 -21.61 -2.92
CA VAL A 181 -6.42 -20.15 -2.77
C VAL A 181 -6.04 -19.74 -1.35
N LYS A 182 -6.51 -20.47 -0.33
CA LYS A 182 -6.12 -20.23 1.06
C LYS A 182 -4.61 -20.39 1.25
N ALA A 183 -4.02 -21.42 0.65
CA ALA A 183 -2.58 -21.69 0.74
C ALA A 183 -1.75 -20.56 0.10
N ALA A 184 -2.17 -20.04 -1.06
CA ALA A 184 -1.53 -18.90 -1.73
C ALA A 184 -1.60 -17.65 -0.85
N PHE A 185 -2.79 -17.31 -0.33
CA PHE A 185 -2.96 -16.15 0.54
C PHE A 185 -2.16 -16.30 1.85
N ALA A 186 -2.15 -17.48 2.46
CA ALA A 186 -1.36 -17.72 3.67
C ALA A 186 0.16 -17.62 3.41
N LYS A 187 0.64 -18.06 2.23
CA LYS A 187 2.05 -17.94 1.80
C LYS A 187 2.47 -16.47 1.77
N ILE A 188 1.73 -15.66 1.04
CA ILE A 188 2.06 -14.24 0.85
C ILE A 188 1.82 -13.45 2.14
N GLY A 189 0.74 -13.73 2.89
CA GLY A 189 0.51 -13.10 4.19
C GLY A 189 1.65 -13.34 5.18
N LEU A 190 2.23 -14.54 5.22
CA LEU A 190 3.43 -14.83 6.00
C LEU A 190 4.64 -14.03 5.51
N LEU A 191 4.87 -13.98 4.20
CA LEU A 191 5.97 -13.23 3.62
C LEU A 191 5.87 -11.75 4.01
N MET A 192 4.74 -11.13 3.74
CA MET A 192 4.52 -9.71 4.00
C MET A 192 4.55 -9.33 5.48
N ALA A 193 4.04 -10.20 6.35
CA ALA A 193 4.07 -9.99 7.80
C ALA A 193 5.43 -10.31 8.46
N SER A 194 6.32 -11.04 7.77
CA SER A 194 7.64 -11.44 8.27
C SER A 194 8.78 -10.61 7.70
N ALA A 195 8.53 -9.77 6.72
CA ALA A 195 9.56 -9.15 5.89
C ALA A 195 10.54 -8.27 6.69
N HIS A 196 10.10 -7.57 7.74
CA HIS A 196 10.99 -6.84 8.63
C HIS A 196 11.99 -7.72 9.39
N ARG A 197 11.62 -8.95 9.69
CA ARG A 197 12.51 -9.90 10.39
C ARG A 197 13.58 -10.49 9.49
N SER A 198 13.32 -10.54 8.19
CA SER A 198 14.21 -11.17 7.20
C SER A 198 15.16 -10.19 6.50
N LYS A 199 15.11 -8.89 6.79
CA LYS A 199 15.80 -7.81 6.07
C LYS A 199 15.53 -7.83 4.54
N GLN A 200 14.47 -8.50 4.11
CA GLN A 200 14.05 -8.48 2.72
C GLN A 200 13.13 -7.30 2.46
N PRO A 201 13.17 -6.68 1.30
CA PRO A 201 12.27 -5.59 0.94
C PRO A 201 10.82 -6.07 1.05
N LEU A 202 10.02 -5.28 1.78
CA LEU A 202 8.65 -5.63 2.16
C LEU A 202 7.69 -5.72 0.98
N HIS A 203 7.91 -4.87 0.03
CA HIS A 203 7.11 -4.77 -1.18
C HIS A 203 8.05 -4.37 -2.31
N PRO A 204 7.91 -4.97 -3.51
CA PRO A 204 8.74 -4.61 -4.65
C PRO A 204 8.77 -3.10 -4.92
N THR A 205 7.63 -2.42 -4.79
CA THR A 205 7.54 -0.96 -4.93
C THR A 205 8.46 -0.22 -3.96
N ASN A 206 8.52 -0.62 -2.69
CA ASN A 206 9.39 0.02 -1.71
C ASN A 206 10.88 -0.13 -2.06
N LEU A 207 11.27 -1.32 -2.55
CA LEU A 207 12.65 -1.52 -2.99
C LEU A 207 13.01 -0.58 -4.12
N HIS A 208 12.18 -0.50 -5.15
CA HIS A 208 12.44 0.34 -6.31
C HIS A 208 12.33 1.83 -6.01
N VAL A 209 11.36 2.23 -5.21
CA VAL A 209 11.26 3.62 -4.74
C VAL A 209 12.50 3.99 -3.95
N ASN A 210 12.95 3.16 -3.01
CA ASN A 210 14.16 3.41 -2.26
C ASN A 210 15.42 3.46 -3.16
N GLN A 211 15.54 2.56 -4.12
CA GLN A 211 16.66 2.56 -5.08
C GLN A 211 16.62 3.75 -6.04
N SER A 212 15.44 4.17 -6.46
CA SER A 212 15.25 5.29 -7.39
C SER A 212 15.40 6.64 -6.70
N LEU A 213 14.89 6.76 -5.46
CA LEU A 213 15.02 7.98 -4.64
C LEU A 213 16.44 8.20 -4.14
N PHE A 214 17.16 7.12 -3.90
CA PHE A 214 18.50 7.12 -3.32
C PHE A 214 19.45 6.28 -4.18
N PRO A 215 19.70 6.66 -5.46
CA PRO A 215 20.77 6.04 -6.22
C PRO A 215 22.05 6.18 -5.41
N GLN A 216 22.79 5.10 -5.24
CA GLN A 216 23.97 5.05 -4.35
C GLN A 216 24.99 6.17 -4.60
N ASP A 217 25.04 6.66 -5.83
CA ASP A 217 25.95 7.73 -6.24
C ASP A 217 25.50 9.16 -5.84
N THR A 218 24.20 9.35 -5.55
CA THR A 218 23.65 10.66 -5.14
C THR A 218 23.48 10.81 -3.65
N VAL A 219 23.39 9.70 -2.93
CA VAL A 219 23.20 9.66 -1.46
C VAL A 219 24.45 10.13 -0.73
N GLN A 220 25.63 9.92 -1.31
CA GLN A 220 26.90 10.32 -0.65
C GLN A 220 27.11 11.83 -0.57
N SER A 221 26.36 12.65 -1.28
CA SER A 221 26.64 14.08 -1.31
C SER A 221 25.58 14.98 -0.66
N LYS A 222 24.33 14.57 -0.45
CA LYS A 222 23.28 15.47 0.08
C LYS A 222 22.15 14.82 0.90
N LEU A 223 22.04 13.50 0.95
CA LEU A 223 21.01 12.82 1.71
C LEU A 223 21.63 11.83 2.68
N PRO A 224 20.98 11.59 3.83
CA PRO A 224 21.47 10.61 4.79
C PRO A 224 21.50 9.20 4.18
N ASP A 225 22.39 8.36 4.71
CA ASP A 225 22.45 6.93 4.44
C ASP A 225 21.04 6.33 4.33
N PRO A 226 20.73 5.49 3.33
CA PRO A 226 19.44 4.80 3.21
C PRO A 226 18.99 4.10 4.48
N VAL A 227 19.92 3.49 5.23
CA VAL A 227 19.66 2.90 6.54
C VAL A 227 19.25 3.97 7.56
N TRP A 228 19.89 5.12 7.54
CA TRP A 228 19.53 6.24 8.40
C TRP A 228 18.17 6.80 8.03
N LEU A 229 17.86 6.92 6.74
CA LEU A 229 16.57 7.41 6.28
C LEU A 229 15.44 6.42 6.63
N GLU A 230 15.67 5.13 6.48
CA GLU A 230 14.73 4.11 6.95
C GLU A 230 14.52 4.20 8.46
N HIS A 231 15.60 4.33 9.23
CA HIS A 231 15.51 4.58 10.67
C HIS A 231 14.83 5.90 11.00
N TRP A 232 15.08 6.94 10.23
CA TRP A 232 14.48 8.24 10.46
C TRP A 232 12.98 8.21 10.15
N LEU A 233 12.57 7.65 9.02
CA LEU A 233 11.17 7.41 8.69
C LEU A 233 10.49 6.52 9.73
N ASP A 234 11.16 5.46 10.15
CA ASP A 234 10.67 4.57 11.20
C ASP A 234 10.49 5.30 12.54
N ASN A 235 11.44 6.15 12.92
CA ASN A 235 11.37 6.90 14.16
C ASN A 235 10.38 8.06 14.10
N GLN A 236 10.21 8.68 12.94
CA GLN A 236 9.31 9.83 12.77
C GLN A 236 7.86 9.43 12.57
N ILE A 237 7.61 8.34 11.85
CA ILE A 237 6.26 7.98 11.41
C ILE A 237 5.72 6.74 12.10
N ARG A 238 6.58 5.81 12.49
CA ARG A 238 6.17 4.61 13.22
C ARG A 238 6.03 4.82 14.71
N PHE A 239 6.11 6.01 15.20
CA PHE A 239 5.93 6.57 16.54
C PHE A 239 5.91 5.64 17.73
N ASP A 240 5.52 4.43 17.61
CA ASP A 240 5.58 3.48 18.68
C ASP A 240 6.26 2.17 18.21
N ARG A 241 6.99 1.57 19.13
CA ARG A 241 7.62 0.27 18.91
C ARG A 241 6.61 -0.85 18.58
N GLY A 242 5.32 -0.54 18.67
CA GLY A 242 4.20 -1.43 18.37
C GLY A 242 3.66 -1.31 16.93
N TRP A 243 4.18 -0.40 16.10
CA TRP A 243 3.64 -0.16 14.75
C TRP A 243 3.59 -1.44 13.90
N GLU A 244 4.72 -2.14 13.79
CA GLU A 244 4.78 -3.41 13.03
C GLU A 244 3.84 -4.48 13.60
N LYS A 245 3.76 -4.56 14.91
CA LYS A 245 2.82 -5.48 15.55
C LYS A 245 1.39 -5.15 15.18
N LYS A 246 1.01 -3.88 15.18
CA LYS A 246 -0.35 -3.46 14.79
C LYS A 246 -0.67 -3.84 13.33
N VAL A 247 0.28 -3.63 12.42
CA VAL A 247 0.12 -4.03 11.01
C VAL A 247 -0.06 -5.55 10.89
N VAL A 248 0.78 -6.33 11.54
CA VAL A 248 0.68 -7.79 11.57
C VAL A 248 -0.65 -8.24 12.15
N ASP A 249 -1.08 -7.68 13.29
CA ASP A 249 -2.35 -7.99 13.93
C ASP A 249 -3.54 -7.69 12.99
N MET A 250 -3.50 -6.59 12.24
CA MET A 250 -4.54 -6.25 11.25
C MET A 250 -4.57 -7.25 10.08
N ILE A 251 -3.42 -7.65 9.56
CA ILE A 251 -3.34 -8.68 8.52
C ILE A 251 -3.94 -10.00 9.03
N LEU A 252 -3.52 -10.46 10.20
CA LEU A 252 -4.00 -11.72 10.79
C LEU A 252 -5.51 -11.68 11.10
N LEU A 253 -6.02 -10.54 11.56
CA LEU A 253 -7.45 -10.35 11.79
C LEU A 253 -8.27 -10.49 10.50
N ASN A 254 -7.79 -9.91 9.40
CA ASN A 254 -8.46 -10.02 8.11
C ASN A 254 -8.36 -11.44 7.54
N LEU A 255 -7.22 -12.11 7.68
CA LEU A 255 -7.08 -13.52 7.30
C LEU A 255 -7.95 -14.44 8.14
N THR A 256 -8.10 -14.17 9.44
CA THR A 256 -9.06 -14.87 10.32
C THR A 256 -10.48 -14.79 9.75
N LYS A 257 -10.92 -13.58 9.38
CA LYS A 257 -12.26 -13.37 8.80
C LYS A 257 -12.39 -14.03 7.42
N LEU A 258 -11.33 -13.96 6.63
CA LEU A 258 -11.29 -14.50 5.27
C LEU A 258 -11.37 -16.03 5.26
N PHE A 259 -10.61 -16.69 6.14
CA PHE A 259 -10.53 -18.15 6.20
C PHE A 259 -11.61 -18.79 7.08
N GLY A 260 -12.37 -17.99 7.84
CA GLY A 260 -13.35 -18.49 8.80
C GLY A 260 -12.74 -19.30 9.95
N ARG A 261 -11.45 -19.07 10.23
CA ARG A 261 -10.68 -19.78 11.27
C ARG A 261 -9.82 -18.78 12.06
N PRO A 262 -9.82 -18.82 13.40
CA PRO A 262 -8.97 -17.97 14.23
C PRO A 262 -7.48 -18.16 13.89
N ILE A 263 -6.79 -17.07 13.55
CA ILE A 263 -5.35 -17.02 13.31
C ILE A 263 -4.83 -15.78 14.04
N LYS A 264 -4.21 -15.96 15.18
CA LYS A 264 -3.76 -14.90 16.07
C LYS A 264 -2.27 -14.62 15.99
N THR A 265 -1.50 -15.56 15.42
CA THR A 265 -0.04 -15.47 15.36
C THR A 265 0.49 -15.91 13.99
N LEU A 266 1.69 -15.46 13.63
CA LEU A 266 2.40 -15.93 12.42
C LEU A 266 2.69 -17.44 12.49
N GLN A 267 2.89 -17.98 13.69
CA GLN A 267 3.09 -19.42 13.88
C GLN A 267 1.83 -20.21 13.54
N GLU A 268 0.66 -19.72 13.95
CA GLU A 268 -0.63 -20.33 13.60
C GLU A 268 -0.91 -20.22 12.10
N LEU A 269 -0.61 -19.09 11.48
CA LEU A 269 -0.73 -18.92 10.02
C LEU A 269 0.18 -19.90 9.26
N ASN A 270 1.42 -20.08 9.72
CA ASN A 270 2.37 -21.02 9.11
C ASN A 270 1.91 -22.47 9.31
N ARG A 271 1.36 -22.82 10.47
CA ARG A 271 0.78 -24.15 10.72
C ARG A 271 -0.39 -24.40 9.78
N PHE A 272 -1.32 -23.46 9.68
CA PHE A 272 -2.46 -23.54 8.77
C PHE A 272 -2.02 -23.75 7.32
N ARG A 273 -1.03 -22.99 6.84
CA ARG A 273 -0.47 -23.19 5.50
C ARG A 273 0.07 -24.61 5.28
N ARG A 274 0.73 -25.19 6.28
CA ARG A 274 1.26 -26.57 6.18
C ARG A 274 0.13 -27.60 6.12
N GLU A 275 -0.90 -27.45 6.94
CA GLU A 275 -2.09 -28.30 6.93
C GLU A 275 -2.75 -28.32 5.53
N LEU A 276 -2.96 -27.16 4.92
CA LEU A 276 -3.51 -27.06 3.57
C LEU A 276 -2.67 -27.79 2.51
N ARG A 277 -1.33 -27.68 2.60
CA ARG A 277 -0.43 -28.38 1.64
C ARG A 277 -0.48 -29.90 1.80
N THR A 278 -0.58 -30.39 3.02
CA THR A 278 -0.66 -31.83 3.28
C THR A 278 -1.99 -32.39 2.78
N SER A 279 -3.10 -31.68 2.99
CA SER A 279 -4.42 -32.07 2.50
C SER A 279 -4.46 -32.10 0.94
N ALA A 280 -3.88 -31.13 0.28
CA ALA A 280 -3.79 -31.09 -1.18
C ALA A 280 -2.96 -32.26 -1.74
N ALA A 281 -1.84 -32.61 -1.10
CA ALA A 281 -1.01 -33.74 -1.50
C ALA A 281 -1.74 -35.08 -1.34
N ALA A 282 -2.51 -35.25 -0.24
CA ALA A 282 -3.28 -36.45 0.01
C ALA A 282 -4.51 -36.62 -0.91
N ALA A 283 -5.04 -35.53 -1.46
CA ALA A 283 -6.14 -35.57 -2.43
C ALA A 283 -5.68 -35.85 -3.88
N ALA A 284 -4.38 -35.74 -4.16
CA ALA A 284 -3.77 -35.99 -5.47
C ALA A 284 -3.21 -37.42 -5.62
N THR A 285 -3.17 -38.21 -4.55
CA THR A 285 -2.85 -39.63 -4.49
C THR A 285 -4.11 -40.50 -4.45
#